data_8087cf5127aa95ccdfa58385ebb84660
#
_entry.id   8087cf5127aa95ccdfa58385ebb84660
#
_cell.length_a   1.000
_cell.length_b   1.000
_cell.length_c   1.000
_cell.angle_alpha   90.00
_cell.angle_beta   90.00
_cell.angle_gamma   90.00
#
_symmetry.space_group_name_H-M   'P 1'
#
loop_
_entity.id
_entity.type
_entity.pdbx_description
1 polymer ?
#
loop_
_entity_poly.entity_id
_entity_poly.type
_entity_poly.pdbx_seq_one_letter_code
_entity_poly.pdbx_strand_id
1 'polypeptide(L)'
;MSNVQFGSFGQAARTLDVVAEQKLSTQEVEVLNNGYLTDLVRAIRVGTVPARDVFQKFLGLLPEFKVWKRIKLGLHKTTEAYEKALESSGFRIHSYAYKILKKVSVSQTEIELDLVVVTPVGLGLKNPTHQQICDRAEKLGLEKCPREVGPALRLAYQDQPNDEWLLVAMEPEADSGGSLDVFDVGRGDDELWLDARWFYPRHTWRGDDQFVFVLPRK
;
A
#
# COMPACT_ATOMS: atom_id res chain seq x y z
N MET A 1 33.32 6.21 -34.29
CA MET A 1 33.39 4.84 -33.65
C MET A 1 33.17 5.04 -32.17
N SER A 2 32.01 4.65 -31.65
CA SER A 2 31.72 4.77 -30.22
C SER A 2 32.59 3.77 -29.47
N ASN A 3 33.44 4.24 -28.54
CA ASN A 3 34.17 3.39 -27.63
C ASN A 3 33.19 2.59 -26.78
N VAL A 4 33.01 1.33 -27.10
CA VAL A 4 32.24 0.40 -26.26
C VAL A 4 33.14 0.06 -25.08
N GLN A 5 32.83 0.63 -23.91
CA GLN A 5 33.50 0.32 -22.68
C GLN A 5 32.93 -0.99 -22.15
N PHE A 6 33.73 -2.05 -22.16
CA PHE A 6 33.35 -3.32 -21.55
C PHE A 6 33.34 -3.20 -20.01
N GLY A 7 32.41 -3.88 -19.37
CA GLY A 7 32.36 -3.95 -17.91
C GLY A 7 33.66 -4.51 -17.34
N SER A 8 34.13 -3.97 -16.22
CA SER A 8 35.34 -4.45 -15.56
C SER A 8 35.16 -5.90 -15.05
N PHE A 9 36.26 -6.62 -14.85
CA PHE A 9 36.24 -7.95 -14.23
C PHE A 9 35.53 -7.94 -12.86
N GLY A 10 35.71 -6.88 -12.06
CA GLY A 10 35.01 -6.71 -10.80
C GLY A 10 33.47 -6.54 -10.93
N GLN A 11 32.99 -5.93 -12.01
CA GLN A 11 31.53 -5.84 -12.30
C GLN A 11 30.98 -7.21 -12.70
N ALA A 12 31.70 -7.97 -13.51
CA ALA A 12 31.31 -9.33 -13.87
C ALA A 12 31.31 -10.27 -12.65
N ALA A 13 32.34 -10.18 -11.78
CA ALA A 13 32.38 -10.93 -10.54
C ALA A 13 31.17 -10.63 -9.64
N ARG A 14 30.83 -9.36 -9.45
CA ARG A 14 29.63 -8.98 -8.66
C ARG A 14 28.33 -9.56 -9.22
N THR A 15 28.19 -9.67 -10.54
CA THR A 15 27.03 -10.32 -11.17
C THR A 15 26.97 -11.80 -10.83
N LEU A 16 28.11 -12.48 -10.85
CA LEU A 16 28.22 -13.89 -10.46
C LEU A 16 27.92 -14.09 -8.97
N ASP A 17 28.38 -13.18 -8.11
CA ASP A 17 28.11 -13.23 -6.68
C ASP A 17 26.59 -13.11 -6.42
N VAL A 18 25.90 -12.20 -7.10
CA VAL A 18 24.43 -12.06 -6.99
C VAL A 18 23.72 -13.36 -7.36
N VAL A 19 24.16 -14.04 -8.41
CA VAL A 19 23.58 -15.34 -8.81
C VAL A 19 23.90 -16.42 -7.77
N ALA A 20 25.12 -16.45 -7.26
CA ALA A 20 25.56 -17.43 -6.26
C ALA A 20 24.83 -17.26 -4.91
N GLU A 21 24.56 -16.02 -4.50
CA GLU A 21 23.79 -15.70 -3.28
C GLU A 21 22.35 -16.27 -3.30
N GLN A 22 21.79 -16.49 -4.49
CA GLN A 22 20.45 -17.08 -4.64
C GLN A 22 20.42 -18.60 -4.38
N LYS A 23 21.57 -19.26 -4.21
CA LYS A 23 21.70 -20.71 -3.95
C LYS A 23 20.89 -21.57 -4.92
N LEU A 24 21.00 -21.27 -6.21
CA LEU A 24 20.29 -21.96 -7.26
C LEU A 24 20.67 -23.45 -7.31
N SER A 25 19.67 -24.30 -7.51
CA SER A 25 19.87 -25.72 -7.82
C SER A 25 20.48 -25.90 -9.23
N THR A 26 21.02 -27.05 -9.50
CA THR A 26 21.58 -27.38 -10.83
C THR A 26 20.54 -27.19 -11.93
N GLN A 27 19.29 -27.58 -11.71
CA GLN A 27 18.20 -27.40 -12.68
C GLN A 27 17.90 -25.92 -12.94
N GLU A 28 17.90 -25.07 -11.93
CA GLU A 28 17.68 -23.62 -12.10
C GLU A 28 18.82 -22.95 -12.84
N VAL A 29 20.06 -23.38 -12.62
CA VAL A 29 21.22 -22.93 -13.39
C VAL A 29 21.13 -23.35 -14.85
N GLU A 30 20.68 -24.58 -15.14
CA GLU A 30 20.43 -25.04 -16.50
C GLU A 30 19.36 -24.21 -17.21
N VAL A 31 18.28 -23.88 -16.53
CA VAL A 31 17.24 -22.99 -17.09
C VAL A 31 17.82 -21.63 -17.48
N LEU A 32 18.62 -21.01 -16.62
CA LEU A 32 19.28 -19.75 -16.95
C LEU A 32 20.21 -19.87 -18.17
N ASN A 33 20.97 -20.96 -18.26
CA ASN A 33 21.93 -21.21 -19.35
C ASN A 33 21.26 -21.58 -20.67
N ASN A 34 19.99 -22.06 -20.64
CA ASN A 34 19.22 -22.42 -21.83
C ASN A 34 18.62 -21.22 -22.60
N GLY A 35 19.33 -20.10 -22.62
CA GLY A 35 19.01 -18.94 -23.45
C GLY A 35 18.48 -17.75 -22.66
N TYR A 36 17.83 -17.93 -21.52
CA TYR A 36 17.24 -16.82 -20.74
C TYR A 36 18.23 -15.70 -20.42
N LEU A 37 19.44 -16.06 -19.96
CA LEU A 37 20.47 -15.07 -19.66
C LEU A 37 20.97 -14.36 -20.94
N THR A 38 21.11 -15.10 -22.04
CA THR A 38 21.52 -14.55 -23.33
C THR A 38 20.49 -13.58 -23.87
N ASP A 39 19.21 -13.93 -23.79
CA ASP A 39 18.13 -13.08 -24.26
C ASP A 39 17.97 -11.82 -23.41
N LEU A 40 18.16 -11.94 -22.08
CA LEU A 40 18.16 -10.77 -21.20
C LEU A 40 19.32 -9.82 -21.55
N VAL A 41 20.55 -10.35 -21.74
CA VAL A 41 21.70 -9.54 -22.15
C VAL A 41 21.48 -8.88 -23.50
N ARG A 42 20.87 -9.57 -24.46
CA ARG A 42 20.50 -9.01 -25.78
C ARG A 42 19.49 -7.87 -25.61
N ALA A 43 18.42 -8.07 -24.82
CA ALA A 43 17.41 -7.06 -24.56
C ALA A 43 18.00 -5.80 -23.89
N ILE A 44 18.94 -5.97 -22.95
CA ILE A 44 19.68 -4.86 -22.32
C ILE A 44 20.45 -4.06 -23.40
N ARG A 45 21.17 -4.74 -24.30
CA ARG A 45 21.97 -4.10 -25.35
C ARG A 45 21.14 -3.28 -26.34
N VAL A 46 19.95 -3.76 -26.68
CA VAL A 46 19.07 -3.05 -27.61
C VAL A 46 18.09 -2.10 -26.90
N GLY A 47 18.17 -1.98 -25.58
CA GLY A 47 17.34 -1.06 -24.81
C GLY A 47 15.85 -1.44 -24.73
N THR A 48 15.54 -2.72 -24.92
CA THR A 48 14.14 -3.23 -24.88
C THR A 48 13.75 -3.81 -23.52
N VAL A 49 14.67 -3.81 -22.54
CA VAL A 49 14.33 -4.25 -21.19
C VAL A 49 13.36 -3.22 -20.59
N PRO A 50 12.16 -3.65 -20.18
CA PRO A 50 11.22 -2.74 -19.53
C PRO A 50 11.76 -2.25 -18.18
N ALA A 51 11.16 -1.20 -17.63
CA ALA A 51 11.44 -0.77 -16.27
C ALA A 51 11.32 -1.96 -15.29
N ARG A 52 12.11 -1.94 -14.21
CA ARG A 52 12.26 -3.09 -13.31
C ARG A 52 10.93 -3.59 -12.73
N ASP A 53 10.03 -2.70 -12.38
CA ASP A 53 8.70 -3.00 -11.87
C ASP A 53 7.83 -3.74 -12.90
N VAL A 54 7.86 -3.28 -14.16
CA VAL A 54 7.17 -3.93 -15.28
C VAL A 54 7.73 -5.32 -15.53
N PHE A 55 9.07 -5.47 -15.47
CA PHE A 55 9.72 -6.75 -15.63
C PHE A 55 9.39 -7.72 -14.48
N GLN A 56 9.41 -7.23 -13.23
CA GLN A 56 9.01 -8.02 -12.08
C GLN A 56 7.54 -8.47 -12.15
N LYS A 57 6.66 -7.59 -12.64
CA LYS A 57 5.25 -7.91 -12.85
C LYS A 57 5.08 -9.00 -13.92
N PHE A 58 5.79 -8.87 -15.03
CA PHE A 58 5.79 -9.89 -16.08
C PHE A 58 6.24 -11.26 -15.57
N LEU A 59 7.23 -11.29 -14.69
CA LEU A 59 7.75 -12.52 -14.06
C LEU A 59 6.86 -13.04 -12.91
N GLY A 60 5.76 -12.37 -12.58
CA GLY A 60 4.93 -12.74 -11.44
C GLY A 60 5.61 -12.55 -10.08
N LEU A 61 6.69 -11.74 -10.01
CA LEU A 61 7.44 -11.47 -8.79
C LEU A 61 6.84 -10.36 -7.92
N LEU A 62 5.86 -9.63 -8.45
CA LEU A 62 5.11 -8.64 -7.68
C LEU A 62 3.80 -9.25 -7.20
N PRO A 63 3.36 -8.90 -5.98
CA PRO A 63 2.07 -9.34 -5.49
C PRO A 63 0.95 -8.83 -6.41
N GLU A 64 0.02 -9.71 -6.73
CA GLU A 64 -1.21 -9.33 -7.41
C GLU A 64 -2.24 -8.89 -6.37
N PHE A 65 -2.67 -7.64 -6.46
CA PHE A 65 -3.68 -7.11 -5.56
C PHE A 65 -5.08 -7.35 -6.12
N LYS A 66 -5.94 -7.94 -5.28
CA LYS A 66 -7.36 -8.12 -5.60
C LYS A 66 -8.17 -7.06 -4.87
N VAL A 67 -9.16 -6.50 -5.56
CA VAL A 67 -10.13 -5.59 -4.92
C VAL A 67 -10.78 -6.32 -3.75
N TRP A 68 -10.58 -5.76 -2.54
CA TRP A 68 -11.21 -6.25 -1.33
C TRP A 68 -12.60 -5.65 -1.14
N LYS A 69 -12.71 -4.34 -1.27
CA LYS A 69 -13.98 -3.62 -1.11
C LYS A 69 -14.03 -2.44 -2.07
N ARG A 70 -15.23 -2.13 -2.54
CA ARG A 70 -15.50 -0.97 -3.38
C ARG A 70 -16.33 0.03 -2.59
N ILE A 71 -15.91 1.28 -2.54
CA ILE A 71 -16.62 2.34 -1.82
C ILE A 71 -16.84 3.55 -2.73
N LYS A 72 -17.78 4.40 -2.35
CA LYS A 72 -18.02 5.69 -3.00
C LYS A 72 -17.68 6.83 -2.05
N LEU A 73 -16.90 7.78 -2.52
CA LEU A 73 -16.71 9.10 -1.90
C LEU A 73 -17.73 10.09 -2.44
N GLY A 74 -17.88 11.23 -1.77
CA GLY A 74 -18.75 12.31 -2.19
C GLY A 74 -20.24 12.02 -2.05
N LEU A 75 -20.65 10.98 -1.33
CA LEU A 75 -22.04 10.73 -0.96
C LEU A 75 -22.53 11.75 0.09
N HIS A 76 -21.66 12.13 1.00
CA HIS A 76 -21.86 13.18 1.98
C HIS A 76 -21.03 14.39 1.60
N LYS A 77 -21.62 15.58 1.52
CA LYS A 77 -20.97 16.77 0.94
C LYS A 77 -20.22 17.63 1.95
N THR A 78 -20.33 17.29 3.23
CA THR A 78 -19.63 17.98 4.33
C THR A 78 -19.20 16.99 5.40
N THR A 79 -18.27 17.41 6.24
CA THR A 79 -17.81 16.63 7.39
C THR A 79 -18.91 16.40 8.41
N GLU A 80 -19.80 17.38 8.63
CA GLU A 80 -20.96 17.27 9.50
C GLU A 80 -21.99 16.26 8.96
N ALA A 81 -22.12 16.16 7.63
CA ALA A 81 -22.97 15.13 7.02
C ALA A 81 -22.42 13.71 7.25
N TYR A 82 -21.10 13.54 7.20
CA TYR A 82 -20.44 12.28 7.57
C TYR A 82 -20.63 11.95 9.05
N GLU A 83 -20.42 12.93 9.95
CA GLU A 83 -20.60 12.77 11.39
C GLU A 83 -22.02 12.29 11.69
N LYS A 84 -23.03 13.03 11.18
CA LYS A 84 -24.44 12.67 11.35
C LYS A 84 -24.80 11.29 10.79
N ALA A 85 -24.23 10.93 9.62
CA ALA A 85 -24.46 9.61 9.02
C ALA A 85 -23.87 8.48 9.87
N LEU A 86 -22.67 8.66 10.40
CA LEU A 86 -22.01 7.70 11.28
C LEU A 86 -22.79 7.50 12.58
N GLU A 87 -23.18 8.58 13.26
CA GLU A 87 -23.96 8.54 14.48
C GLU A 87 -25.35 7.92 14.27
N SER A 88 -26.05 8.32 13.18
CA SER A 88 -27.37 7.77 12.84
C SER A 88 -27.34 6.28 12.51
N SER A 89 -26.18 5.77 12.04
CA SER A 89 -25.96 4.35 11.78
C SER A 89 -25.49 3.57 13.02
N GLY A 90 -25.38 4.23 14.18
CA GLY A 90 -24.97 3.61 15.44
C GLY A 90 -23.45 3.35 15.55
N PHE A 91 -22.65 3.96 14.68
CA PHE A 91 -21.19 3.84 14.75
C PHE A 91 -20.62 4.77 15.82
N ARG A 92 -19.56 4.30 16.45
CA ARG A 92 -18.79 5.08 17.42
C ARG A 92 -17.70 5.89 16.72
N ILE A 93 -17.53 7.13 17.12
CA ILE A 93 -16.44 8.00 16.67
C ILE A 93 -15.56 8.33 17.87
N HIS A 94 -14.30 7.88 17.83
CA HIS A 94 -13.35 8.20 18.87
C HIS A 94 -12.98 9.70 18.85
N SER A 95 -12.68 10.26 20.00
CA SER A 95 -12.42 11.71 20.13
C SER A 95 -11.30 12.22 19.23
N TYR A 96 -10.26 11.43 18.98
CA TYR A 96 -9.18 11.78 18.06
C TYR A 96 -9.64 11.71 16.60
N ALA A 97 -10.39 10.66 16.22
CA ALA A 97 -10.98 10.57 14.88
C ALA A 97 -11.91 11.75 14.59
N TYR A 98 -12.66 12.18 15.58
CA TYR A 98 -13.52 13.35 15.48
C TYR A 98 -12.76 14.64 15.14
N LYS A 99 -11.58 14.84 15.75
CA LYS A 99 -10.73 16.01 15.48
C LYS A 99 -10.22 16.05 14.05
N ILE A 100 -9.78 14.92 13.52
CA ILE A 100 -9.28 14.86 12.13
C ILE A 100 -10.41 14.81 11.11
N LEU A 101 -11.57 14.22 11.44
CA LEU A 101 -12.76 14.22 10.59
C LEU A 101 -13.17 15.64 10.17
N LYS A 102 -13.13 16.59 11.10
CA LYS A 102 -13.46 18.00 10.84
C LYS A 102 -12.54 18.68 9.82
N LYS A 103 -11.38 18.10 9.55
CA LYS A 103 -10.40 18.64 8.60
C LYS A 103 -10.39 17.90 7.25
N VAL A 104 -11.24 16.89 7.10
CA VAL A 104 -11.34 16.12 5.86
C VAL A 104 -11.85 17.00 4.72
N SER A 105 -11.12 17.03 3.62
CA SER A 105 -11.62 17.58 2.36
C SER A 105 -12.56 16.58 1.74
N VAL A 106 -13.83 16.92 1.65
CA VAL A 106 -14.89 16.04 1.15
C VAL A 106 -15.11 16.26 -0.34
N SER A 107 -15.18 15.18 -1.09
CA SER A 107 -15.43 15.19 -2.53
C SER A 107 -16.81 15.74 -2.86
N GLN A 108 -16.87 16.71 -3.79
CA GLN A 108 -18.14 17.31 -4.21
C GLN A 108 -18.85 16.50 -5.31
N THR A 109 -18.16 15.58 -5.93
CA THR A 109 -18.68 14.61 -6.91
C THR A 109 -18.55 13.20 -6.38
N GLU A 110 -19.40 12.29 -6.84
CA GLU A 110 -19.24 10.87 -6.50
C GLU A 110 -18.04 10.29 -7.21
N ILE A 111 -17.15 9.65 -6.44
CA ILE A 111 -15.95 8.97 -6.92
C ILE A 111 -16.00 7.55 -6.37
N GLU A 112 -15.91 6.56 -7.23
CA GLU A 112 -15.85 5.16 -6.83
C GLU A 112 -14.39 4.71 -6.74
N LEU A 113 -14.00 4.15 -5.60
CA LEU A 113 -12.65 3.64 -5.33
C LEU A 113 -12.67 2.13 -5.11
N ASP A 114 -11.69 1.46 -5.69
CA ASP A 114 -11.38 0.07 -5.39
C ASP A 114 -10.32 0.03 -4.29
N LEU A 115 -10.64 -0.63 -3.18
CA LEU A 115 -9.75 -0.75 -2.03
C LEU A 115 -9.14 -2.14 -1.94
N VAL A 116 -7.91 -2.18 -1.44
CA VAL A 116 -7.19 -3.41 -1.09
C VAL A 116 -6.72 -3.33 0.35
N VAL A 117 -6.64 -4.48 1.00
CA VAL A 117 -5.99 -4.62 2.32
C VAL A 117 -4.66 -5.29 2.11
N VAL A 118 -3.61 -4.71 2.67
CA VAL A 118 -2.26 -5.25 2.64
C VAL A 118 -1.65 -5.28 4.03
N THR A 119 -0.71 -6.18 4.24
CA THR A 119 0.08 -6.25 5.47
C THR A 119 1.55 -5.97 5.17
N PRO A 120 2.36 -5.49 6.15
CA PRO A 120 3.80 -5.35 5.98
C PRO A 120 4.48 -6.59 5.44
N VAL A 121 4.14 -7.77 5.95
CA VAL A 121 4.68 -9.05 5.44
C VAL A 121 4.26 -9.28 3.99
N GLY A 122 2.99 -9.01 3.63
CA GLY A 122 2.50 -9.12 2.25
C GLY A 122 3.21 -8.19 1.27
N LEU A 123 3.73 -7.05 1.75
CA LEU A 123 4.57 -6.13 0.99
C LEU A 123 6.07 -6.51 0.99
N GLY A 124 6.45 -7.58 1.69
CA GLY A 124 7.85 -8.02 1.83
C GLY A 124 8.66 -7.15 2.79
N LEU A 125 8.01 -6.52 3.78
CA LEU A 125 8.64 -5.64 4.76
C LEU A 125 8.68 -6.29 6.15
N LYS A 126 9.73 -5.98 6.92
CA LYS A 126 9.90 -6.43 8.30
C LYS A 126 10.02 -5.21 9.21
N ASN A 127 9.09 -5.08 10.15
CA ASN A 127 9.02 -3.96 11.11
C ASN A 127 9.20 -2.58 10.43
N PRO A 128 8.45 -2.27 9.36
CA PRO A 128 8.60 -1.01 8.65
C PRO A 128 7.97 0.15 9.40
N THR A 129 8.42 1.36 9.09
CA THR A 129 7.68 2.58 9.41
C THR A 129 6.50 2.75 8.44
N HIS A 130 5.54 3.60 8.79
CA HIS A 130 4.42 3.95 7.91
C HIS A 130 4.89 4.46 6.54
N GLN A 131 5.91 5.34 6.52
CA GLN A 131 6.46 5.85 5.27
C GLN A 131 7.01 4.73 4.38
N GLN A 132 7.73 3.76 4.98
CA GLN A 132 8.25 2.60 4.25
C GLN A 132 7.13 1.72 3.68
N ILE A 133 6.01 1.58 4.40
CA ILE A 133 4.82 0.86 3.92
C ILE A 133 4.23 1.59 2.71
N CYS A 134 4.01 2.91 2.81
CA CYS A 134 3.47 3.73 1.73
C CYS A 134 4.38 3.71 0.50
N ASP A 135 5.69 3.97 0.67
CA ASP A 135 6.66 3.96 -0.42
C ASP A 135 6.71 2.60 -1.14
N ARG A 136 6.56 1.52 -0.38
CA ARG A 136 6.56 0.17 -0.96
C ARG A 136 5.25 -0.11 -1.71
N ALA A 137 4.12 0.27 -1.14
CA ALA A 137 2.81 0.11 -1.76
C ALA A 137 2.71 0.91 -3.08
N GLU A 138 3.20 2.16 -3.09
CA GLU A 138 3.26 3.00 -4.28
C GLU A 138 4.14 2.39 -5.39
N LYS A 139 5.31 1.86 -5.04
CA LYS A 139 6.17 1.11 -5.99
C LYS A 139 5.50 -0.14 -6.56
N LEU A 140 4.52 -0.67 -5.88
CA LEU A 140 3.72 -1.82 -6.33
C LEU A 140 2.44 -1.40 -7.08
N GLY A 141 2.23 -0.08 -7.27
CA GLY A 141 1.12 0.48 -8.04
C GLY A 141 -0.15 0.71 -7.22
N LEU A 142 -0.06 0.75 -5.90
CA LEU A 142 -1.14 1.19 -5.03
C LEU A 142 -1.02 2.70 -4.77
N GLU A 143 -2.12 3.33 -4.38
CA GLU A 143 -2.16 4.74 -4.01
C GLU A 143 -2.61 4.92 -2.56
N LYS A 144 -2.12 5.98 -1.91
CA LYS A 144 -2.64 6.39 -0.61
C LYS A 144 -4.11 6.77 -0.72
N CYS A 145 -4.84 6.49 0.33
CA CYS A 145 -6.25 6.86 0.42
C CYS A 145 -6.42 8.37 0.61
N PRO A 146 -7.36 9.02 -0.11
CA PRO A 146 -7.90 10.28 0.36
C PRO A 146 -8.41 10.15 1.80
N ARG A 147 -8.29 11.21 2.61
CA ARG A 147 -8.75 11.17 4.02
C ARG A 147 -10.23 10.83 4.18
N GLU A 148 -11.05 11.19 3.20
CA GLU A 148 -12.47 10.87 3.15
C GLU A 148 -12.75 9.35 3.17
N VAL A 149 -11.76 8.51 2.80
CA VAL A 149 -11.90 7.04 2.87
C VAL A 149 -12.18 6.56 4.29
N GLY A 150 -11.60 7.16 5.33
CA GLY A 150 -11.87 6.78 6.72
C GLY A 150 -13.36 6.73 7.05
N PRO A 151 -14.07 7.86 7.04
CA PRO A 151 -15.50 7.89 7.34
C PRO A 151 -16.35 7.15 6.30
N ALA A 152 -15.99 7.21 5.01
CA ALA A 152 -16.72 6.50 3.96
C ALA A 152 -16.60 4.98 4.10
N LEU A 153 -15.42 4.47 4.43
CA LEU A 153 -15.19 3.05 4.67
C LEU A 153 -15.97 2.59 5.92
N ARG A 154 -15.97 3.37 7.01
CA ARG A 154 -16.77 3.01 8.20
C ARG A 154 -18.24 2.82 7.87
N LEU A 155 -18.82 3.71 7.07
CA LEU A 155 -20.23 3.61 6.65
C LEU A 155 -20.46 2.37 5.75
N ALA A 156 -19.50 2.04 4.90
CA ALA A 156 -19.62 0.95 3.93
C ALA A 156 -19.28 -0.44 4.51
N TYR A 157 -18.57 -0.52 5.66
CA TYR A 157 -18.09 -1.79 6.21
C TYR A 157 -18.82 -2.14 7.51
N GLN A 158 -20.08 -2.56 7.38
CA GLN A 158 -20.94 -2.90 8.50
C GLN A 158 -20.75 -4.34 9.03
N ASP A 159 -20.31 -5.25 8.17
CA ASP A 159 -20.07 -6.66 8.43
C ASP A 159 -18.62 -6.96 8.88
N GLN A 160 -17.90 -5.96 9.40
CA GLN A 160 -16.53 -6.10 9.88
C GLN A 160 -16.45 -7.15 11.00
N PRO A 161 -15.51 -8.10 10.93
CA PRO A 161 -15.27 -9.06 12.01
C PRO A 161 -14.87 -8.37 13.32
N ASN A 162 -15.23 -9.00 14.46
CA ASN A 162 -14.78 -8.49 15.75
C ASN A 162 -13.25 -8.58 15.86
N ASP A 163 -12.65 -7.65 16.58
CA ASP A 163 -11.19 -7.51 16.75
C ASP A 163 -10.40 -7.20 15.46
N GLU A 164 -11.07 -6.93 14.34
CA GLU A 164 -10.41 -6.44 13.14
C GLU A 164 -10.22 -4.92 13.20
N TRP A 165 -9.02 -4.46 12.88
CA TRP A 165 -8.64 -3.06 12.79
C TRP A 165 -7.88 -2.80 11.49
N LEU A 166 -8.34 -1.80 10.73
CA LEU A 166 -7.82 -1.45 9.41
C LEU A 166 -7.33 0.00 9.43
N LEU A 167 -6.02 0.19 9.33
CA LEU A 167 -5.43 1.52 9.19
C LEU A 167 -5.65 2.04 7.78
N VAL A 168 -6.16 3.23 7.65
CA VAL A 168 -6.27 3.91 6.37
C VAL A 168 -4.92 4.50 6.00
N ALA A 169 -4.29 3.99 4.95
CA ALA A 169 -3.01 4.48 4.46
C ALA A 169 -3.20 5.85 3.78
N MET A 170 -3.22 6.90 4.57
CA MET A 170 -3.46 8.29 4.16
C MET A 170 -2.31 9.20 4.60
N GLU A 171 -2.26 10.41 4.07
CA GLU A 171 -1.39 11.43 4.65
C GLU A 171 -1.87 11.76 6.06
N PRO A 172 -1.00 11.66 7.08
CA PRO A 172 -1.37 11.96 8.45
C PRO A 172 -1.91 13.39 8.59
N GLU A 173 -2.90 13.57 9.44
CA GLU A 173 -3.49 14.86 9.75
C GLU A 173 -3.07 15.32 11.14
N ALA A 174 -2.61 16.57 11.27
CA ALA A 174 -2.26 17.13 12.56
C ALA A 174 -3.55 17.47 13.34
N ASP A 175 -3.64 17.03 14.59
CA ASP A 175 -4.68 17.51 15.49
C ASP A 175 -4.43 18.97 15.95
N SER A 176 -5.26 19.51 16.80
CA SER A 176 -5.10 20.87 17.36
C SER A 176 -3.87 21.04 18.25
N GLY A 177 -3.31 19.94 18.74
CA GLY A 177 -2.08 19.89 19.56
C GLY A 177 -0.81 19.66 18.75
N GLY A 178 -0.92 19.48 17.43
CA GLY A 178 0.20 19.16 16.54
C GLY A 178 0.54 17.68 16.48
N SER A 179 -0.22 16.80 17.15
CA SER A 179 -0.08 15.36 17.00
C SER A 179 -0.62 14.92 15.65
N LEU A 180 0.09 14.00 15.01
CA LEU A 180 -0.31 13.45 13.72
C LEU A 180 -1.15 12.19 13.93
N ASP A 181 -2.26 12.09 13.20
CA ASP A 181 -3.16 10.94 13.28
C ASP A 181 -3.56 10.45 11.87
N VAL A 182 -3.83 9.16 11.77
CA VAL A 182 -4.46 8.52 10.61
C VAL A 182 -5.73 7.82 11.05
N PHE A 183 -6.72 7.71 10.16
CA PHE A 183 -7.94 6.96 10.49
C PHE A 183 -7.66 5.47 10.64
N ASP A 184 -8.37 4.90 11.60
CA ASP A 184 -8.42 3.47 11.88
C ASP A 184 -9.90 3.06 11.90
N VAL A 185 -10.27 2.05 11.11
CA VAL A 185 -11.63 1.53 11.03
C VAL A 185 -11.65 0.17 11.68
N GLY A 186 -12.37 0.04 12.78
CA GLY A 186 -12.30 -1.17 13.59
C GLY A 186 -13.63 -1.63 14.15
N ARG A 187 -13.63 -2.87 14.64
CA ARG A 187 -14.68 -3.42 15.49
C ARG A 187 -14.06 -3.99 16.76
N GLY A 188 -14.51 -3.51 17.90
CA GLY A 188 -14.11 -3.99 19.22
C GLY A 188 -15.28 -3.91 20.19
N ASP A 189 -15.36 -4.85 21.12
CA ASP A 189 -16.46 -4.95 22.09
C ASP A 189 -17.85 -4.94 21.42
N ASP A 190 -17.98 -5.61 20.26
CA ASP A 190 -19.16 -5.65 19.40
C ASP A 190 -19.62 -4.29 18.85
N GLU A 191 -18.87 -3.24 19.07
CA GLU A 191 -19.14 -1.89 18.51
C GLU A 191 -18.25 -1.62 17.28
N LEU A 192 -18.80 -0.89 16.32
CA LEU A 192 -18.13 -0.48 15.08
C LEU A 192 -17.61 0.94 15.22
N TRP A 193 -16.29 1.12 15.03
CA TRP A 193 -15.58 2.35 15.33
C TRP A 193 -14.99 3.03 14.09
N LEU A 194 -15.14 4.34 14.02
CA LEU A 194 -14.19 5.20 13.35
C LEU A 194 -13.24 5.73 14.41
N ASP A 195 -12.03 5.21 14.42
CA ASP A 195 -10.97 5.61 15.33
C ASP A 195 -9.85 6.36 14.61
N ALA A 196 -8.89 6.84 15.35
CA ALA A 196 -7.67 7.43 14.82
C ALA A 196 -6.47 6.88 15.58
N ARG A 197 -5.50 6.43 14.83
CA ARG A 197 -4.25 5.94 15.36
C ARG A 197 -3.22 7.07 15.37
N TRP A 198 -2.66 7.33 16.55
CA TRP A 198 -1.58 8.28 16.66
C TRP A 198 -0.42 7.87 15.76
N PHE A 199 -0.01 8.79 14.90
CA PHE A 199 1.08 8.62 13.97
C PHE A 199 2.38 9.16 14.56
N TYR A 200 3.30 8.26 14.86
CA TYR A 200 4.65 8.59 15.25
C TYR A 200 5.62 8.18 14.13
N PRO A 201 6.37 9.12 13.50
CA PRO A 201 7.15 8.83 12.29
C PRO A 201 8.17 7.69 12.42
N ARG A 202 8.65 7.43 13.64
CA ARG A 202 9.60 6.34 13.94
C ARG A 202 8.91 5.06 14.43
N HIS A 203 7.59 5.08 14.56
CA HIS A 203 6.85 3.87 14.95
C HIS A 203 7.00 2.80 13.88
N THR A 204 7.32 1.59 14.33
CA THR A 204 7.40 0.42 13.44
C THR A 204 6.16 -0.45 13.62
N TRP A 205 5.60 -0.87 12.50
CA TRP A 205 4.39 -1.67 12.46
C TRP A 205 4.71 -3.16 12.48
N ARG A 206 3.80 -3.93 13.03
CA ARG A 206 3.89 -5.39 13.06
C ARG A 206 3.65 -5.95 11.65
N GLY A 207 4.15 -7.15 11.40
CA GLY A 207 4.02 -7.79 10.11
C GLY A 207 2.58 -8.13 9.70
N ASP A 208 1.67 -8.24 10.67
CA ASP A 208 0.26 -8.58 10.54
C ASP A 208 -0.70 -7.38 10.63
N ASP A 209 -0.20 -6.17 10.93
CA ASP A 209 -1.03 -4.96 10.89
C ASP A 209 -1.61 -4.76 9.48
N GLN A 210 -2.87 -4.36 9.40
CA GLN A 210 -3.61 -4.27 8.15
C GLN A 210 -3.76 -2.82 7.70
N PHE A 211 -3.42 -2.55 6.44
CA PHE A 211 -3.47 -1.23 5.82
C PHE A 211 -4.38 -1.24 4.60
N VAL A 212 -5.25 -0.24 4.53
CA VAL A 212 -6.12 -0.03 3.37
C VAL A 212 -5.47 0.95 2.41
N PHE A 213 -5.33 0.56 1.14
CA PHE A 213 -4.85 1.38 0.04
C PHE A 213 -5.89 1.43 -1.09
N VAL A 214 -5.75 2.41 -1.97
CA VAL A 214 -6.49 2.45 -3.23
C VAL A 214 -5.78 1.62 -4.28
N LEU A 215 -6.51 0.76 -4.99
CA LEU A 215 -6.08 0.11 -6.21
C LEU A 215 -6.55 0.96 -7.40
N PRO A 216 -5.62 1.64 -8.12
CA PRO A 216 -6.00 2.46 -9.26
C PRO A 216 -6.72 1.65 -10.32
N ARG A 217 -7.80 2.19 -10.86
CA ARG A 217 -8.48 1.63 -12.03
C ARG A 217 -7.68 1.97 -13.29
N LYS A 218 -7.46 0.96 -14.10
CA LYS A 218 -6.79 1.10 -15.39
C LYS A 218 -7.77 1.54 -16.47
#